data_4c4383f5c8ff41a29acb71d8e36a3c54
#
_entry.id   4c4383f5c8ff41a29acb71d8e36a3c54
#
_cell.length_a   1.000
_cell.length_b   1.000
_cell.length_c   1.000
_cell.angle_alpha   90.00
_cell.angle_beta   90.00
_cell.angle_gamma   90.00
#
_symmetry.space_group_name_H-M   'P 1'
#
loop_
_entity.id
_entity.type
_entity.pdbx_description
1 polymer ?
#
loop_
_entity_poly.entity_id
_entity_poly.type
_entity_poly.pdbx_seq_one_letter_code
_entity_poly.pdbx_strand_id
1 'polypeptide(L)'
;MAVRRTGKLIITLLLCFTTSIPAFAQKSKDAEELGKALEYFTSAKYHEALLIFQRLDKEYKLNERFKAYIGLCYYHDWDYEAAVKYLEGVMPKLEVFAPHERSVYYYTTAESKFNLKQYKEAIPYYEKTLTVCYEREKGDVYYRLGLCNMFLQSWKPAYDQYMNAEKIYNQYKQEENVQGRLAQIKRMATACWTNYEATLPKDSLSKITDNTTNKDNKTTQLKNISTIINSLISTMLLPSTTPDNVKDIIKKEEKIKLEK
;
A
#
# COMPACT_ATOMS: atom_id res chain seq x y z
N MET A 1 -74.19 1.40 6.21
CA MET A 1 -72.97 0.59 6.40
C MET A 1 -71.84 0.95 5.44
N ALA A 2 -72.02 1.64 4.32
CA ALA A 2 -70.95 1.99 3.34
C ALA A 2 -69.96 3.06 3.81
N VAL A 3 -70.40 4.07 4.56
CA VAL A 3 -69.55 5.20 5.01
C VAL A 3 -68.42 4.78 5.99
N ARG A 4 -68.64 3.74 6.82
CA ARG A 4 -67.63 3.23 7.75
C ARG A 4 -66.49 2.44 7.06
N ARG A 5 -66.70 1.86 5.87
CA ARG A 5 -65.69 1.12 5.11
C ARG A 5 -64.79 2.05 4.33
N THR A 6 -65.29 3.14 3.79
CA THR A 6 -64.49 4.15 3.07
C THR A 6 -63.54 4.90 4.01
N GLY A 7 -63.95 5.24 5.22
CA GLY A 7 -63.09 5.89 6.21
C GLY A 7 -61.90 5.02 6.64
N LYS A 8 -62.07 3.71 6.82
CA LYS A 8 -60.96 2.78 7.16
C LYS A 8 -59.97 2.62 6.01
N LEU A 9 -60.45 2.60 4.75
CA LEU A 9 -59.58 2.50 3.55
C LEU A 9 -58.75 3.76 3.36
N ILE A 10 -59.30 4.96 3.59
CA ILE A 10 -58.60 6.23 3.49
C ILE A 10 -57.53 6.35 4.58
N ILE A 11 -57.85 5.95 5.83
CA ILE A 11 -56.88 5.98 6.94
C ILE A 11 -55.71 5.00 6.69
N THR A 12 -55.98 3.80 6.13
CA THR A 12 -54.93 2.83 5.79
C THR A 12 -54.07 3.33 4.65
N LEU A 13 -54.61 4.01 3.65
CA LEU A 13 -53.84 4.61 2.55
C LEU A 13 -53.01 5.79 3.03
N LEU A 14 -53.50 6.63 3.95
CA LEU A 14 -52.73 7.72 4.54
C LEU A 14 -51.56 7.22 5.41
N LEU A 15 -51.72 6.11 6.16
CA LEU A 15 -50.67 5.50 6.94
C LEU A 15 -49.53 4.94 6.06
N CYS A 16 -49.84 4.39 4.89
CA CYS A 16 -48.82 3.90 3.95
C CYS A 16 -47.97 5.01 3.34
N PHE A 17 -48.52 6.22 3.16
CA PHE A 17 -47.74 7.37 2.62
C PHE A 17 -46.75 7.99 3.63
N THR A 18 -47.06 7.91 4.92
CA THR A 18 -46.17 8.54 5.96
C THR A 18 -44.90 7.73 6.26
N THR A 19 -44.84 6.44 5.90
CA THR A 19 -43.70 5.58 6.16
C THR A 19 -42.60 5.65 5.08
N SER A 20 -42.92 6.17 3.89
CA SER A 20 -41.98 6.23 2.76
C SER A 20 -41.10 7.47 2.78
N ILE A 21 -41.54 8.57 3.39
CA ILE A 21 -40.82 9.87 3.39
C ILE A 21 -39.51 9.80 4.18
N PRO A 22 -39.43 9.20 5.38
CA PRO A 22 -38.18 9.15 6.12
C PRO A 22 -37.07 8.31 5.45
N ALA A 23 -37.46 7.23 4.75
CA ALA A 23 -36.47 6.38 4.03
C ALA A 23 -35.84 7.11 2.84
N PHE A 24 -36.57 7.97 2.14
CA PHE A 24 -36.08 8.75 1.02
C PHE A 24 -35.13 9.87 1.49
N ALA A 25 -35.50 10.55 2.57
CA ALA A 25 -34.67 11.58 3.20
C ALA A 25 -33.36 11.02 3.75
N GLN A 26 -33.41 9.83 4.37
CA GLN A 26 -32.20 9.14 4.87
C GLN A 26 -31.25 8.78 3.73
N LYS A 27 -31.76 8.19 2.63
CA LYS A 27 -30.93 7.82 1.46
C LYS A 27 -30.24 9.02 0.82
N SER A 28 -30.91 10.18 0.78
CA SER A 28 -30.31 11.44 0.29
C SER A 28 -29.16 11.90 1.21
N LYS A 29 -29.36 11.84 2.52
CA LYS A 29 -28.34 12.21 3.52
C LYS A 29 -27.13 11.27 3.46
N ASP A 30 -27.33 9.96 3.31
CA ASP A 30 -26.23 9.00 3.22
C ASP A 30 -25.43 9.15 1.93
N ALA A 31 -26.06 9.55 0.82
CA ALA A 31 -25.35 9.90 -0.41
C ALA A 31 -24.48 11.14 -0.24
N GLU A 32 -24.94 12.16 0.49
CA GLU A 32 -24.17 13.35 0.86
C GLU A 32 -22.99 12.96 1.78
N GLU A 33 -23.21 12.11 2.78
CA GLU A 33 -22.15 11.63 3.65
C GLU A 33 -21.10 10.81 2.91
N LEU A 34 -21.49 10.00 1.91
CA LEU A 34 -20.54 9.31 1.04
C LEU A 34 -19.67 10.31 0.26
N GLY A 35 -20.27 11.38 -0.26
CA GLY A 35 -19.53 12.47 -0.89
C GLY A 35 -18.51 13.11 0.06
N LYS A 36 -18.93 13.39 1.29
CA LYS A 36 -18.06 13.95 2.33
C LYS A 36 -16.92 12.99 2.72
N ALA A 37 -17.18 11.68 2.79
CA ALA A 37 -16.13 10.68 3.03
C ALA A 37 -15.07 10.68 1.93
N LEU A 38 -15.49 10.81 0.66
CA LEU A 38 -14.58 10.95 -0.48
C LEU A 38 -13.76 12.25 -0.40
N GLU A 39 -14.38 13.37 -0.03
CA GLU A 39 -13.69 14.63 0.18
C GLU A 39 -12.61 14.52 1.28
N TYR A 40 -12.95 13.91 2.41
CA TYR A 40 -11.98 13.65 3.47
C TYR A 40 -10.85 12.73 2.99
N PHE A 41 -11.17 11.66 2.28
CA PHE A 41 -10.19 10.73 1.74
C PHE A 41 -9.22 11.42 0.76
N THR A 42 -9.74 12.25 -0.17
CA THR A 42 -8.92 13.02 -1.12
C THR A 42 -8.07 14.09 -0.45
N SER A 43 -8.55 14.61 0.67
CA SER A 43 -7.84 15.59 1.50
C SER A 43 -6.87 14.98 2.50
N ALA A 44 -6.63 13.65 2.40
CA ALA A 44 -5.78 12.87 3.30
C ALA A 44 -6.24 12.89 4.78
N LYS A 45 -7.52 13.18 5.03
CA LYS A 45 -8.18 13.06 6.33
C LYS A 45 -8.73 11.64 6.48
N TYR A 46 -7.81 10.67 6.55
CA TYR A 46 -8.16 9.25 6.44
C TYR A 46 -8.98 8.76 7.61
N HIS A 47 -8.73 9.25 8.82
CA HIS A 47 -9.50 8.87 9.99
C HIS A 47 -10.97 9.29 9.87
N GLU A 48 -11.22 10.54 9.49
CA GLU A 48 -12.58 11.07 9.31
C GLU A 48 -13.31 10.35 8.18
N ALA A 49 -12.61 10.06 7.08
CA ALA A 49 -13.15 9.26 5.98
C ALA A 49 -13.53 7.85 6.44
N LEU A 50 -12.66 7.20 7.23
CA LEU A 50 -12.85 5.85 7.74
C LEU A 50 -14.13 5.72 8.56
N LEU A 51 -14.39 6.66 9.47
CA LEU A 51 -15.59 6.64 10.31
C LEU A 51 -16.89 6.62 9.48
N ILE A 52 -16.92 7.42 8.42
CA ILE A 52 -18.10 7.49 7.54
C ILE A 52 -18.19 6.25 6.67
N PHE A 53 -17.10 5.83 6.03
CA PHE A 53 -17.08 4.63 5.20
C PHE A 53 -17.49 3.37 5.98
N GLN A 54 -16.98 3.18 7.20
CA GLN A 54 -17.35 2.04 8.04
C GLN A 54 -18.85 2.00 8.35
N ARG A 55 -19.44 3.15 8.71
CA ARG A 55 -20.86 3.25 8.96
C ARG A 55 -21.66 2.87 7.71
N LEU A 56 -21.30 3.44 6.57
CA LEU A 56 -21.99 3.20 5.30
C LEU A 56 -21.79 1.74 4.83
N ASP A 57 -20.61 1.16 5.02
CA ASP A 57 -20.35 -0.25 4.64
C ASP A 57 -21.20 -1.22 5.47
N LYS A 58 -21.34 -0.94 6.76
CA LYS A 58 -22.20 -1.75 7.65
C LYS A 58 -23.67 -1.71 7.23
N GLU A 59 -24.15 -0.54 6.80
CA GLU A 59 -25.56 -0.32 6.46
C GLU A 59 -25.88 -0.77 5.02
N TYR A 60 -25.03 -0.45 4.06
CA TYR A 60 -25.31 -0.61 2.63
C TYR A 60 -24.45 -1.64 1.91
N LYS A 61 -23.45 -2.24 2.58
CA LYS A 61 -22.46 -3.15 1.96
C LYS A 61 -21.84 -2.50 0.72
N LEU A 62 -20.97 -1.52 0.94
CA LEU A 62 -20.30 -0.75 -0.11
C LEU A 62 -19.60 -1.67 -1.14
N ASN A 63 -19.46 -1.16 -2.36
CA ASN A 63 -18.75 -1.89 -3.41
C ASN A 63 -17.25 -2.04 -3.12
N GLU A 64 -16.56 -2.84 -3.91
CA GLU A 64 -15.16 -3.23 -3.68
C GLU A 64 -14.19 -2.03 -3.68
N ARG A 65 -14.47 -0.96 -4.46
CA ARG A 65 -13.63 0.24 -4.47
C ARG A 65 -13.67 0.96 -3.13
N PHE A 66 -14.87 1.16 -2.56
CA PHE A 66 -14.99 1.79 -1.24
C PHE A 66 -14.42 0.91 -0.13
N LYS A 67 -14.53 -0.42 -0.24
CA LYS A 67 -13.87 -1.33 0.69
C LYS A 67 -12.35 -1.24 0.60
N ALA A 68 -11.81 -1.07 -0.61
CA ALA A 68 -10.39 -0.79 -0.78
C ALA A 68 -10.00 0.56 -0.14
N TYR A 69 -10.82 1.62 -0.28
CA TYR A 69 -10.58 2.89 0.41
C TYR A 69 -10.62 2.75 1.93
N ILE A 70 -11.51 1.93 2.48
CA ILE A 70 -11.50 1.58 3.91
C ILE A 70 -10.15 0.95 4.29
N GLY A 71 -9.66 0.01 3.50
CA GLY A 71 -8.34 -0.60 3.72
C GLY A 71 -7.19 0.40 3.68
N LEU A 72 -7.22 1.36 2.74
CA LEU A 72 -6.26 2.45 2.67
C LEU A 72 -6.35 3.37 3.91
N CYS A 73 -7.56 3.70 4.37
CA CYS A 73 -7.75 4.49 5.57
C CYS A 73 -7.16 3.81 6.81
N TYR A 74 -7.41 2.51 6.99
CA TYR A 74 -6.80 1.76 8.09
C TYR A 74 -5.28 1.75 8.04
N TYR A 75 -4.68 1.62 6.84
CA TYR A 75 -3.23 1.72 6.68
C TYR A 75 -2.69 3.06 7.18
N HIS A 76 -3.37 4.15 6.86
CA HIS A 76 -2.98 5.49 7.31
C HIS A 76 -3.25 5.74 8.80
N ASP A 77 -4.20 5.02 9.39
CA ASP A 77 -4.45 4.99 10.85
C ASP A 77 -3.53 3.99 11.57
N TRP A 78 -2.56 3.39 10.85
CA TRP A 78 -1.60 2.41 11.35
C TRP A 78 -2.22 1.11 11.89
N ASP A 79 -3.51 0.86 11.61
CA ASP A 79 -4.16 -0.43 11.84
C ASP A 79 -3.89 -1.37 10.66
N TYR A 80 -2.67 -1.91 10.63
CA TYR A 80 -2.20 -2.72 9.52
C TYR A 80 -2.94 -4.06 9.38
N GLU A 81 -3.40 -4.65 10.47
CA GLU A 81 -4.21 -5.87 10.48
C GLU A 81 -5.55 -5.64 9.79
N ALA A 82 -6.26 -4.57 10.15
CA ALA A 82 -7.51 -4.22 9.49
C ALA A 82 -7.29 -3.83 8.02
N ALA A 83 -6.21 -3.10 7.70
CA ALA A 83 -5.84 -2.76 6.32
C ALA A 83 -5.65 -4.02 5.47
N VAL A 84 -4.87 -5.00 5.93
CA VAL A 84 -4.67 -6.29 5.25
C VAL A 84 -6.01 -7.00 5.04
N LYS A 85 -6.83 -7.10 6.07
CA LYS A 85 -8.13 -7.78 6.01
C LYS A 85 -9.04 -7.21 4.92
N TYR A 86 -9.17 -5.88 4.86
CA TYR A 86 -10.02 -5.22 3.87
C TYR A 86 -9.42 -5.31 2.46
N LEU A 87 -8.12 -5.06 2.31
CA LEU A 87 -7.45 -5.09 1.00
C LEU A 87 -7.40 -6.51 0.43
N GLU A 88 -7.05 -7.53 1.21
CA GLU A 88 -7.09 -8.92 0.75
C GLU A 88 -8.52 -9.36 0.38
N GLY A 89 -9.53 -8.89 1.09
CA GLY A 89 -10.94 -9.18 0.79
C GLY A 89 -11.40 -8.68 -0.57
N VAL A 90 -10.79 -7.62 -1.12
CA VAL A 90 -11.11 -7.08 -2.44
C VAL A 90 -10.22 -7.63 -3.56
N MET A 91 -9.08 -8.27 -3.23
CA MET A 91 -8.10 -8.77 -4.21
C MET A 91 -8.71 -9.58 -5.38
N PRO A 92 -9.67 -10.51 -5.15
CA PRO A 92 -10.24 -11.31 -6.24
C PRO A 92 -10.98 -10.49 -7.31
N LYS A 93 -11.35 -9.25 -6.98
CA LYS A 93 -12.15 -8.37 -7.85
C LYS A 93 -11.35 -7.19 -8.41
N LEU A 94 -10.04 -7.11 -8.14
CA LEU A 94 -9.21 -5.99 -8.57
C LEU A 94 -8.99 -5.92 -10.08
N GLU A 95 -9.19 -7.01 -10.82
CA GLU A 95 -8.96 -7.06 -12.26
C GLU A 95 -9.78 -6.03 -13.07
N VAL A 96 -10.91 -5.56 -12.53
CA VAL A 96 -11.76 -4.54 -13.17
C VAL A 96 -11.22 -3.12 -13.01
N PHE A 97 -10.24 -2.91 -12.13
CA PHE A 97 -9.64 -1.59 -11.88
C PHE A 97 -8.44 -1.34 -12.80
N ALA A 98 -8.16 -0.05 -13.04
CA ALA A 98 -7.00 0.34 -13.83
C ALA A 98 -5.68 -0.22 -13.23
N PRO A 99 -4.69 -0.58 -14.06
CA PRO A 99 -3.44 -1.17 -13.57
C PRO A 99 -2.78 -0.35 -12.46
N HIS A 100 -2.68 0.96 -12.65
CA HIS A 100 -2.06 1.83 -11.65
C HIS A 100 -2.88 1.93 -10.36
N GLU A 101 -4.23 1.92 -10.41
CA GLU A 101 -5.08 1.85 -9.22
C GLU A 101 -4.85 0.54 -8.44
N ARG A 102 -4.72 -0.58 -9.16
CA ARG A 102 -4.36 -1.87 -8.55
C ARG A 102 -3.00 -1.84 -7.86
N SER A 103 -2.04 -1.12 -8.43
CA SER A 103 -0.70 -1.01 -7.84
C SER A 103 -0.74 -0.40 -6.46
N VAL A 104 -1.60 0.60 -6.22
CA VAL A 104 -1.78 1.22 -4.90
C VAL A 104 -2.27 0.20 -3.88
N TYR A 105 -3.27 -0.62 -4.23
CA TYR A 105 -3.81 -1.62 -3.31
C TYR A 105 -2.82 -2.74 -3.02
N TYR A 106 -2.09 -3.24 -4.04
CA TYR A 106 -1.05 -4.24 -3.84
C TYR A 106 0.08 -3.69 -2.97
N TYR A 107 0.56 -2.48 -3.27
CA TYR A 107 1.62 -1.84 -2.52
C TYR A 107 1.22 -1.61 -1.06
N THR A 108 0.04 -1.07 -0.80
CA THR A 108 -0.45 -0.82 0.57
C THR A 108 -0.64 -2.12 1.36
N THR A 109 -1.08 -3.20 0.70
CA THR A 109 -1.14 -4.52 1.35
C THR A 109 0.25 -5.02 1.73
N ALA A 110 1.22 -4.87 0.81
CA ALA A 110 2.61 -5.24 1.05
C ALA A 110 3.22 -4.42 2.21
N GLU A 111 3.01 -3.10 2.23
CA GLU A 111 3.48 -2.20 3.29
C GLU A 111 2.84 -2.54 4.64
N SER A 112 1.54 -2.86 4.67
CA SER A 112 0.86 -3.29 5.89
C SER A 112 1.49 -4.57 6.44
N LYS A 113 1.69 -5.59 5.59
CA LYS A 113 2.36 -6.83 5.97
C LYS A 113 3.82 -6.60 6.40
N PHE A 114 4.53 -5.71 5.72
CA PHE A 114 5.89 -5.33 6.09
C PHE A 114 5.96 -4.72 7.50
N ASN A 115 5.05 -3.81 7.83
CA ASN A 115 4.96 -3.19 9.16
C ASN A 115 4.57 -4.22 10.24
N LEU A 116 3.79 -5.24 9.89
CA LEU A 116 3.50 -6.39 10.75
C LEU A 116 4.67 -7.39 10.83
N LYS A 117 5.82 -7.10 10.21
CA LYS A 117 7.00 -7.97 10.11
C LYS A 117 6.73 -9.32 9.38
N GLN A 118 5.66 -9.39 8.62
CA GLN A 118 5.28 -10.52 7.77
C GLN A 118 6.01 -10.39 6.42
N TYR A 119 7.35 -10.38 6.45
CA TYR A 119 8.18 -10.06 5.27
C TYR A 119 7.98 -11.06 4.13
N LYS A 120 7.86 -12.35 4.45
CA LYS A 120 7.63 -13.41 3.46
C LYS A 120 6.29 -13.23 2.74
N GLU A 121 5.26 -12.88 3.47
CA GLU A 121 3.91 -12.64 2.99
C GLU A 121 3.78 -11.30 2.23
N ALA A 122 4.66 -10.33 2.50
CA ALA A 122 4.69 -9.04 1.80
C ALA A 122 5.27 -9.16 0.38
N ILE A 123 6.26 -10.04 0.16
CA ILE A 123 6.96 -10.20 -1.12
C ILE A 123 6.01 -10.37 -2.30
N PRO A 124 5.05 -11.32 -2.33
CA PRO A 124 4.19 -11.52 -3.49
C PRO A 124 3.32 -10.30 -3.82
N TYR A 125 2.99 -9.44 -2.87
CA TYR A 125 2.24 -8.21 -3.13
C TYR A 125 3.13 -7.11 -3.73
N TYR A 126 4.38 -6.98 -3.30
CA TYR A 126 5.35 -6.12 -3.98
C TYR A 126 5.61 -6.59 -5.41
N GLU A 127 5.75 -7.89 -5.64
CA GLU A 127 5.91 -8.45 -6.98
C GLU A 127 4.71 -8.16 -7.88
N LYS A 128 3.48 -8.30 -7.37
CA LYS A 128 2.27 -7.87 -8.09
C LYS A 128 2.29 -6.37 -8.38
N THR A 129 2.76 -5.55 -7.45
CA THR A 129 2.90 -4.11 -7.68
C THR A 129 3.80 -3.82 -8.86
N LEU A 130 4.96 -4.49 -8.99
CA LEU A 130 5.89 -4.33 -10.12
C LEU A 130 5.26 -4.59 -11.49
N THR A 131 4.22 -5.44 -11.56
CA THR A 131 3.57 -5.78 -12.83
C THR A 131 2.62 -4.69 -13.33
N VAL A 132 2.19 -3.76 -12.47
CA VAL A 132 1.10 -2.81 -12.78
C VAL A 132 1.42 -1.35 -12.42
N CYS A 133 2.50 -1.08 -11.67
CA CYS A 133 2.94 0.28 -11.34
C CYS A 133 3.68 0.94 -12.49
N TYR A 134 3.87 2.26 -12.42
CA TYR A 134 4.70 2.98 -13.38
C TYR A 134 6.18 2.64 -13.21
N GLU A 135 6.95 2.70 -14.31
CA GLU A 135 8.38 2.39 -14.30
C GLU A 135 9.17 3.19 -13.25
N ARG A 136 8.87 4.49 -13.11
CA ARG A 136 9.51 5.36 -12.13
C ARG A 136 9.28 4.95 -10.67
N GLU A 137 8.23 4.19 -10.38
CA GLU A 137 7.83 3.75 -9.04
C GLU A 137 8.50 2.43 -8.66
N LYS A 138 8.96 1.67 -9.65
CA LYS A 138 9.60 0.37 -9.43
C LYS A 138 10.82 0.45 -8.51
N GLY A 139 11.51 1.61 -8.48
CA GLY A 139 12.66 1.82 -7.60
C GLY A 139 12.30 1.63 -6.12
N ASP A 140 11.19 2.22 -5.68
CA ASP A 140 10.71 2.10 -4.30
C ASP A 140 10.27 0.65 -3.99
N VAL A 141 9.61 0.00 -4.94
CA VAL A 141 9.16 -1.40 -4.78
C VAL A 141 10.34 -2.36 -4.69
N TYR A 142 11.36 -2.21 -5.55
CA TYR A 142 12.59 -3.00 -5.48
C TYR A 142 13.34 -2.77 -4.16
N TYR A 143 13.40 -1.52 -3.69
CA TYR A 143 13.99 -1.22 -2.40
C TYR A 143 13.28 -1.97 -1.25
N ARG A 144 11.95 -2.01 -1.25
CA ARG A 144 11.15 -2.75 -0.26
C ARG A 144 11.33 -4.26 -0.36
N LEU A 145 11.39 -4.82 -1.57
CA LEU A 145 11.73 -6.23 -1.80
C LEU A 145 13.13 -6.55 -1.26
N GLY A 146 14.09 -5.65 -1.48
CA GLY A 146 15.44 -5.77 -0.90
C GLY A 146 15.39 -5.84 0.63
N LEU A 147 14.61 -4.98 1.28
CA LEU A 147 14.42 -5.01 2.73
C LEU A 147 13.78 -6.32 3.21
N CYS A 148 12.70 -6.78 2.57
CA CYS A 148 12.06 -8.05 2.91
C CYS A 148 13.05 -9.21 2.86
N ASN A 149 13.79 -9.34 1.76
CA ASN A 149 14.77 -10.39 1.57
C ASN A 149 15.93 -10.29 2.58
N MET A 150 16.36 -9.06 2.91
CA MET A 150 17.41 -8.82 3.91
C MET A 150 16.95 -9.28 5.31
N PHE A 151 15.73 -8.94 5.72
CA PHE A 151 15.17 -9.40 7.01
C PHE A 151 14.97 -10.93 7.06
N LEU A 152 14.74 -11.56 5.92
CA LEU A 152 14.66 -13.02 5.78
C LEU A 152 16.06 -13.67 5.61
N GLN A 153 17.15 -12.90 5.68
CA GLN A 153 18.53 -13.34 5.46
C GLN A 153 18.74 -14.00 4.08
N SER A 154 17.89 -13.71 3.12
CA SER A 154 18.00 -14.10 1.72
C SER A 154 18.94 -13.14 1.00
N TRP A 155 20.24 -13.24 1.28
CA TRP A 155 21.22 -12.20 0.98
C TRP A 155 21.39 -11.92 -0.51
N LYS A 156 21.49 -12.98 -1.36
CA LYS A 156 21.62 -12.78 -2.81
C LYS A 156 20.39 -12.14 -3.45
N PRO A 157 19.16 -12.63 -3.18
CA PRO A 157 17.94 -11.94 -3.61
C PRO A 157 17.88 -10.48 -3.12
N ALA A 158 18.24 -10.20 -1.86
CA ALA A 158 18.27 -8.84 -1.33
C ALA A 158 19.21 -7.94 -2.13
N TYR A 159 20.43 -8.40 -2.39
CA TYR A 159 21.40 -7.69 -3.23
C TYR A 159 20.83 -7.37 -4.62
N ASP A 160 20.26 -8.37 -5.30
CA ASP A 160 19.72 -8.20 -6.65
C ASP A 160 18.59 -7.16 -6.67
N GLN A 161 17.72 -7.15 -5.66
CA GLN A 161 16.65 -6.16 -5.55
C GLN A 161 17.21 -4.74 -5.32
N TYR A 162 18.24 -4.59 -4.48
CA TYR A 162 18.88 -3.28 -4.29
C TYR A 162 19.57 -2.77 -5.56
N MET A 163 20.18 -3.66 -6.34
CA MET A 163 20.78 -3.29 -7.64
C MET A 163 19.71 -2.85 -8.65
N ASN A 164 18.56 -3.53 -8.68
CA ASN A 164 17.42 -3.10 -9.49
C ASN A 164 16.87 -1.73 -9.03
N ALA A 165 16.74 -1.52 -7.72
CA ALA A 165 16.35 -0.23 -7.17
C ALA A 165 17.31 0.89 -7.59
N GLU A 166 18.62 0.68 -7.43
CA GLU A 166 19.67 1.64 -7.84
C GLU A 166 19.54 2.02 -9.31
N LYS A 167 19.36 1.03 -10.19
CA LYS A 167 19.19 1.25 -11.63
C LYS A 167 18.01 2.18 -11.93
N ILE A 168 16.84 1.92 -11.33
CA ILE A 168 15.65 2.72 -11.54
C ILE A 168 15.81 4.13 -10.96
N TYR A 169 16.37 4.26 -9.75
CA TYR A 169 16.62 5.57 -9.15
C TYR A 169 17.58 6.41 -9.99
N ASN A 170 18.65 5.83 -10.53
CA ASN A 170 19.56 6.54 -11.41
C ASN A 170 18.90 6.97 -12.74
N GLN A 171 17.92 6.19 -13.23
CA GLN A 171 17.25 6.48 -14.49
C GLN A 171 16.15 7.56 -14.36
N TYR A 172 15.40 7.57 -13.27
CA TYR A 172 14.17 8.35 -13.17
C TYR A 172 14.16 9.42 -12.09
N LYS A 173 15.03 9.35 -11.10
CA LYS A 173 15.04 10.27 -9.97
C LYS A 173 16.36 11.02 -9.90
N GLN A 174 16.40 12.20 -10.51
CA GLN A 174 17.61 13.08 -10.50
C GLN A 174 17.55 14.17 -9.42
N GLU A 175 16.58 14.15 -8.52
CA GLU A 175 16.40 15.14 -7.47
C GLU A 175 17.37 14.95 -6.30
N GLU A 176 17.69 16.04 -5.58
CA GLU A 176 18.67 16.06 -4.48
C GLU A 176 18.36 15.07 -3.34
N ASN A 177 17.08 14.90 -3.01
CA ASN A 177 16.63 13.99 -1.95
C ASN A 177 16.87 12.50 -2.28
N VAL A 178 17.14 12.16 -3.54
CA VAL A 178 17.42 10.80 -4.01
C VAL A 178 18.84 10.35 -3.68
N GLN A 179 19.81 11.27 -3.55
CA GLN A 179 21.20 10.93 -3.27
C GLN A 179 21.38 10.20 -1.94
N GLY A 180 20.65 10.63 -0.91
CA GLY A 180 20.64 9.95 0.38
C GLY A 180 20.11 8.50 0.28
N ARG A 181 19.04 8.30 -0.50
CA ARG A 181 18.46 6.97 -0.76
C ARG A 181 19.42 6.10 -1.56
N LEU A 182 20.05 6.62 -2.59
CA LEU A 182 21.06 5.90 -3.38
C LEU A 182 22.26 5.48 -2.53
N ALA A 183 22.78 6.37 -1.67
CA ALA A 183 23.84 6.04 -0.75
C ALA A 183 23.43 4.94 0.24
N GLN A 184 22.19 4.96 0.72
CA GLN A 184 21.63 3.91 1.57
C GLN A 184 21.56 2.57 0.83
N ILE A 185 20.99 2.57 -0.38
CA ILE A 185 20.86 1.36 -1.23
C ILE A 185 22.24 0.74 -1.47
N LYS A 186 23.25 1.54 -1.82
CA LYS A 186 24.62 1.05 -2.04
C LYS A 186 25.20 0.37 -0.80
N ARG A 187 25.05 0.99 0.38
CA ARG A 187 25.51 0.39 1.63
C ARG A 187 24.83 -0.94 1.93
N MET A 188 23.50 -0.99 1.72
CA MET A 188 22.72 -2.20 1.97
C MET A 188 23.05 -3.31 0.95
N ALA A 189 23.21 -2.97 -0.32
CA ALA A 189 23.64 -3.91 -1.34
C ALA A 189 25.02 -4.50 -1.00
N THR A 190 25.99 -3.65 -0.63
CA THR A 190 27.34 -4.11 -0.21
C THR A 190 27.25 -5.05 1.00
N ALA A 191 26.46 -4.70 2.02
CA ALA A 191 26.29 -5.55 3.20
C ALA A 191 25.66 -6.90 2.86
N CYS A 192 24.64 -6.92 2.00
CA CYS A 192 23.99 -8.15 1.55
C CYS A 192 24.97 -9.01 0.74
N TRP A 193 25.76 -8.41 -0.15
CA TRP A 193 26.77 -9.13 -0.90
C TRP A 193 27.82 -9.78 0.00
N THR A 194 28.38 -9.04 0.96
CA THR A 194 29.35 -9.55 1.94
C THR A 194 28.77 -10.72 2.75
N ASN A 195 27.51 -10.61 3.21
CA ASN A 195 26.88 -11.71 3.93
C ASN A 195 26.65 -12.93 3.02
N TYR A 196 26.28 -12.70 1.74
CA TYR A 196 26.14 -13.77 0.77
C TYR A 196 27.46 -14.50 0.54
N GLU A 197 28.56 -13.75 0.29
CA GLU A 197 29.91 -14.35 0.13
C GLU A 197 30.30 -15.20 1.35
N ALA A 198 29.95 -14.75 2.56
CA ALA A 198 30.23 -15.52 3.78
C ALA A 198 29.48 -16.85 3.87
N THR A 199 28.38 -17.01 3.11
CA THR A 199 27.63 -18.28 3.03
C THR A 199 28.17 -19.26 1.99
N LEU A 200 29.08 -18.80 1.09
CA LEU A 200 29.62 -19.63 0.03
C LEU A 200 30.75 -20.54 0.55
N PRO A 201 30.86 -21.77 0.02
CA PRO A 201 32.03 -22.62 0.29
C PRO A 201 33.32 -21.94 -0.13
N LYS A 202 34.39 -22.12 0.65
CA LYS A 202 35.70 -21.47 0.39
C LYS A 202 36.25 -21.73 -1.01
N ASP A 203 35.98 -22.90 -1.58
CA ASP A 203 36.40 -23.29 -2.93
C ASP A 203 35.68 -22.54 -4.06
N SER A 204 34.50 -21.96 -3.76
CA SER A 204 33.73 -21.17 -4.71
C SER A 204 34.16 -19.70 -4.75
N LEU A 205 34.83 -19.21 -3.68
CA LEU A 205 35.32 -17.83 -3.56
C LEU A 205 36.45 -17.51 -4.53
N SER A 206 37.31 -18.50 -4.86
CA SER A 206 38.43 -18.30 -5.79
C SER A 206 37.97 -17.96 -7.22
N LYS A 207 36.80 -18.42 -7.63
CA LYS A 207 36.26 -18.16 -8.97
C LYS A 207 35.57 -16.78 -9.11
N ILE A 208 35.22 -16.16 -7.99
CA ILE A 208 34.53 -14.84 -7.96
C ILE A 208 35.53 -13.70 -7.84
N THR A 209 36.72 -13.95 -7.23
CA THR A 209 37.74 -12.93 -6.94
C THR A 209 38.58 -12.51 -8.15
N ASP A 210 38.53 -13.23 -9.26
CA ASP A 210 39.27 -12.86 -10.48
C ASP A 210 38.71 -11.60 -11.18
N ASN A 211 37.56 -11.10 -10.75
CA ASN A 211 36.92 -9.92 -11.34
C ASN A 211 36.88 -8.66 -10.45
N THR A 212 37.40 -8.67 -9.22
CA THR A 212 37.42 -7.47 -8.35
C THR A 212 38.63 -7.45 -7.41
N THR A 213 39.66 -6.76 -7.82
CA THR A 213 40.83 -6.42 -6.97
C THR A 213 40.44 -5.34 -5.97
N ASN A 214 40.28 -5.70 -4.68
CA ASN A 214 40.70 -4.88 -3.53
C ASN A 214 40.65 -5.68 -2.22
N LYS A 215 41.84 -5.96 -1.67
CA LYS A 215 42.08 -6.99 -0.63
C LYS A 215 42.24 -6.51 0.81
N ASP A 216 42.09 -5.21 1.13
CA ASP A 216 42.62 -4.67 2.40
C ASP A 216 41.59 -4.09 3.38
N ASN A 217 40.43 -4.75 3.66
CA ASN A 217 39.62 -4.28 4.80
C ASN A 217 38.62 -5.31 5.35
N LYS A 218 38.90 -6.60 5.32
CA LYS A 218 37.89 -7.65 5.56
C LYS A 218 37.48 -7.86 7.03
N THR A 219 38.30 -7.58 8.01
CA THR A 219 38.06 -7.99 9.41
C THR A 219 37.40 -6.89 10.27
N THR A 220 37.62 -5.63 9.95
CA THR A 220 37.03 -4.49 10.65
C THR A 220 35.59 -4.22 10.19
N GLN A 221 35.25 -4.59 8.94
CA GLN A 221 33.94 -4.39 8.37
C GLN A 221 32.86 -5.30 8.97
N LEU A 222 33.17 -6.54 9.35
CA LEU A 222 32.19 -7.50 9.87
C LEU A 222 31.61 -7.10 11.24
N LYS A 223 32.39 -6.45 12.10
CA LYS A 223 31.90 -5.94 13.41
C LYS A 223 31.00 -4.70 13.25
N ASN A 224 31.25 -3.88 12.23
CA ASN A 224 30.46 -2.69 11.97
C ASN A 224 29.09 -3.00 11.31
N ILE A 225 28.97 -4.11 10.59
CA ILE A 225 27.75 -4.47 9.84
C ILE A 225 26.58 -4.79 10.79
N SER A 226 26.82 -5.56 11.87
CA SER A 226 25.79 -5.85 12.87
C SER A 226 25.29 -4.56 13.56
N THR A 227 26.18 -3.63 13.85
CA THR A 227 25.84 -2.33 14.45
C THR A 227 25.08 -1.44 13.46
N ILE A 228 25.44 -1.48 12.18
CA ILE A 228 24.76 -0.73 11.10
C ILE A 228 23.37 -1.30 10.87
N ILE A 229 23.19 -2.62 10.84
CA ILE A 229 21.87 -3.25 10.68
C ILE A 229 20.96 -2.88 11.86
N ASN A 230 21.44 -2.93 13.10
CA ASN A 230 20.65 -2.56 14.27
C ASN A 230 20.31 -1.06 14.34
N SER A 231 21.24 -0.20 13.91
CA SER A 231 21.01 1.25 13.78
C SER A 231 20.01 1.57 12.67
N LEU A 232 20.06 0.85 11.53
CA LEU A 232 19.14 1.02 10.41
C LEU A 232 17.71 0.53 10.75
N ILE A 233 17.59 -0.56 11.52
CA ILE A 233 16.29 -1.05 12.01
C ILE A 233 15.60 0.02 12.86
N SER A 234 16.36 0.72 13.71
CA SER A 234 15.82 1.78 14.57
C SER A 234 15.34 3.02 13.79
N THR A 235 15.96 3.33 12.64
CA THR A 235 15.61 4.49 11.80
C THR A 235 14.58 4.17 10.71
N MET A 236 14.34 2.89 10.40
CA MET A 236 13.41 2.45 9.35
C MET A 236 11.95 2.32 9.80
N LEU A 237 11.68 2.45 11.10
CA LEU A 237 10.33 2.42 11.65
C LEU A 237 9.55 3.74 11.43
N LEU A 238 10.10 4.70 10.69
CA LEU A 238 9.37 5.88 10.26
C LEU A 238 8.45 5.49 9.07
N PRO A 239 7.15 5.85 9.11
CA PRO A 239 6.23 5.56 8.03
C PRO A 239 6.76 6.16 6.72
N SER A 240 6.75 5.34 5.66
CA SER A 240 7.06 5.85 4.32
C SER A 240 6.00 6.87 3.94
N THR A 241 6.43 8.04 3.46
CA THR A 241 5.53 8.99 2.79
C THR A 241 4.77 8.22 1.70
N THR A 242 3.44 8.22 1.78
CA THR A 242 2.57 7.64 0.75
C THR A 242 2.96 8.19 -0.62
N PRO A 243 2.90 7.36 -1.66
CA PRO A 243 2.99 7.87 -3.02
C PRO A 243 1.92 8.97 -3.21
N ASP A 244 2.28 10.12 -3.76
CA ASP A 244 1.36 11.22 -4.12
C ASP A 244 0.22 10.79 -5.07
N ASN A 245 0.26 9.58 -5.52
CA ASN A 245 -0.53 8.93 -6.54
C ASN A 245 -2.01 8.71 -6.19
N VAL A 246 -2.37 8.60 -4.91
CA VAL A 246 -3.78 8.44 -4.50
C VAL A 246 -4.57 9.70 -4.88
N LYS A 247 -3.97 10.88 -4.71
CA LYS A 247 -4.59 12.17 -5.08
C LYS A 247 -4.82 12.29 -6.59
N ASP A 248 -3.89 11.76 -7.40
CA ASP A 248 -3.98 11.84 -8.87
C ASP A 248 -5.03 10.88 -9.43
N ILE A 249 -5.21 9.70 -8.84
CA ILE A 249 -6.24 8.73 -9.24
C ILE A 249 -7.63 9.33 -9.03
N ILE A 250 -7.85 9.96 -7.88
CA ILE A 250 -9.15 10.52 -7.51
C ILE A 250 -9.50 11.75 -8.35
N LYS A 251 -8.55 12.69 -8.57
CA LYS A 251 -8.74 13.85 -9.45
C LYS A 251 -9.11 13.47 -10.88
N LYS A 252 -8.55 12.37 -11.38
CA LYS A 252 -8.84 11.89 -12.74
C LYS A 252 -10.26 11.31 -12.85
N GLU A 253 -10.77 10.68 -11.80
CA GLU A 253 -12.13 10.12 -11.76
C GLU A 253 -13.20 11.21 -11.58
N GLU A 254 -12.93 12.26 -10.82
CA GLU A 254 -13.83 13.40 -10.70
C GLU A 254 -14.01 14.10 -12.05
N LYS A 255 -12.94 14.22 -12.85
CA LYS A 255 -13.00 14.80 -14.19
C LYS A 255 -13.88 13.96 -15.14
N ILE A 256 -13.82 12.63 -15.07
CA ILE A 256 -14.63 11.71 -15.87
C ILE A 256 -16.12 11.75 -15.49
N LYS A 257 -16.45 12.04 -14.21
CA LYS A 257 -17.85 12.17 -13.76
C LYS A 257 -18.48 13.51 -14.11
N LEU A 258 -17.69 14.55 -14.32
CA LEU A 258 -18.17 15.88 -14.72
C LEU A 258 -18.39 15.99 -16.25
N GLU A 259 -17.84 15.05 -17.04
CA GLU A 259 -17.98 14.99 -18.51
C GLU A 259 -19.06 14.01 -18.98
N LYS A 260 -19.82 13.39 -18.07
CA LYS A 260 -21.00 12.54 -18.31
C LYS A 260 -22.26 13.12 -17.70
#